data_0db80887d03bb432485de07df4255c32
#
_entry.id   0db80887d03bb432485de07df4255c32
#
_cell.length_a   1.000
_cell.length_b   1.000
_cell.length_c   1.000
_cell.angle_alpha   90.00
_cell.angle_beta   90.00
_cell.angle_gamma   90.00
#
_symmetry.space_group_name_H-M   'P 1'
#
loop_
_entity.id
_entity.type
_entity.pdbx_description
1 polymer ?
#
loop_
_entity_poly.entity_id
_entity_poly.type
_entity_poly.pdbx_seq_one_letter_code
_entity_poly.pdbx_strand_id
1 'polypeptide(L)'
;MTKFDELADRAVENYGIVTSAEATAMGIALKDVKEWVDNGRLEKVGRGVFRLCKYPYNEYCHYAEAVALVGEGAWICGESVLAMHNLALVNPLYTFVATTKRVRRTLPDWIKVVKKASEQDKDDYNGIPSQNLASVFIEVKGRLMTDRLQQAIGEARNKGLVSVGDNERLKKEFGV
;
A
#
# COMPACT_ATOMS: atom_id res chain seq x y z
N MET A 1 -2.57 30.67 1.83
CA MET A 1 -2.33 29.30 1.37
C MET A 1 -2.72 29.20 -0.10
N THR A 2 -1.82 28.71 -0.92
CA THR A 2 -2.09 28.50 -2.35
C THR A 2 -2.74 27.14 -2.58
N LYS A 3 -3.38 26.97 -3.74
CA LYS A 3 -3.92 25.65 -4.14
C LYS A 3 -2.83 24.56 -4.18
N PHE A 4 -1.60 24.94 -4.50
CA PHE A 4 -0.48 24.01 -4.45
C PHE A 4 -0.16 23.61 -3.01
N ASP A 5 -0.18 24.55 -2.06
CA ASP A 5 0.08 24.23 -0.65
C ASP A 5 -0.96 23.26 -0.10
N GLU A 6 -2.25 23.46 -0.43
CA GLU A 6 -3.33 22.56 -0.05
C GLU A 6 -3.13 21.14 -0.63
N LEU A 7 -2.73 21.05 -1.91
CA LEU A 7 -2.42 19.78 -2.55
C LEU A 7 -1.19 19.11 -1.91
N ALA A 8 -0.16 19.90 -1.61
CA ALA A 8 1.05 19.42 -0.97
C ALA A 8 0.78 18.85 0.43
N ASP A 9 -0.02 19.54 1.23
CA ASP A 9 -0.44 19.05 2.55
C ASP A 9 -1.17 17.72 2.43
N ARG A 10 -2.10 17.59 1.48
CA ARG A 10 -2.78 16.34 1.20
C ARG A 10 -1.83 15.22 0.77
N ALA A 11 -0.86 15.55 -0.10
CA ALA A 11 0.12 14.58 -0.56
C ALA A 11 1.05 14.11 0.57
N VAL A 12 1.45 15.01 1.47
CA VAL A 12 2.28 14.66 2.65
C VAL A 12 1.60 13.63 3.53
N GLU A 13 0.29 13.69 3.70
CA GLU A 13 -0.49 12.68 4.44
C GLU A 13 -0.47 11.29 3.76
N ASN A 14 -0.12 11.23 2.49
CA ASN A 14 -0.05 10.00 1.70
C ASN A 14 1.34 9.77 1.07
N TYR A 15 2.39 9.93 1.86
CA TYR A 15 3.78 9.65 1.45
C TYR A 15 4.23 10.42 0.21
N GLY A 16 3.74 11.64 0.05
CA GLY A 16 4.06 12.50 -1.08
C GLY A 16 3.26 12.19 -2.35
N ILE A 17 2.33 11.25 -2.31
CA ILE A 17 1.53 10.82 -3.47
C ILE A 17 0.18 11.53 -3.48
N VAL A 18 -0.22 11.98 -4.65
CA VAL A 18 -1.55 12.55 -4.93
C VAL A 18 -2.04 12.14 -6.32
N THR A 19 -3.34 12.00 -6.46
CA THR A 19 -3.97 11.60 -7.71
C THR A 19 -4.71 12.75 -8.38
N SER A 20 -4.95 12.63 -9.70
CA SER A 20 -5.82 13.56 -10.44
C SER A 20 -7.22 13.64 -9.85
N ALA A 21 -7.75 12.52 -9.34
CA ALA A 21 -9.07 12.46 -8.73
C ALA A 21 -9.12 13.28 -7.43
N GLU A 22 -8.09 13.17 -6.59
CA GLU A 22 -7.97 13.99 -5.37
C GLU A 22 -7.84 15.48 -5.71
N ALA A 23 -6.99 15.84 -6.67
CA ALA A 23 -6.86 17.22 -7.12
C ALA A 23 -8.20 17.78 -7.61
N THR A 24 -8.93 17.03 -8.41
CA THR A 24 -10.26 17.43 -8.91
C THR A 24 -11.27 17.58 -7.77
N ALA A 25 -11.27 16.67 -6.81
CA ALA A 25 -12.13 16.74 -5.61
C ALA A 25 -11.84 17.99 -4.75
N MET A 26 -10.60 18.47 -4.77
CA MET A 26 -10.17 19.72 -4.11
C MET A 26 -10.46 20.97 -4.95
N GLY A 27 -11.12 20.87 -6.10
CA GLY A 27 -11.41 21.97 -7.00
C GLY A 27 -10.16 22.50 -7.74
N ILE A 28 -9.13 21.68 -7.88
CA ILE A 28 -7.90 22.02 -8.59
C ILE A 28 -8.03 21.60 -10.06
N ALA A 29 -7.80 22.53 -10.98
CA ALA A 29 -7.84 22.23 -12.39
C ALA A 29 -6.63 21.37 -12.82
N LEU A 30 -6.86 20.40 -13.70
CA LEU A 30 -5.77 19.53 -14.17
C LEU A 30 -4.68 20.29 -14.95
N LYS A 31 -4.99 21.46 -15.51
CA LYS A 31 -4.00 22.36 -16.11
C LYS A 31 -2.99 22.88 -15.07
N ASP A 32 -3.46 23.16 -13.85
CA ASP A 32 -2.60 23.62 -12.75
C ASP A 32 -1.66 22.49 -12.31
N VAL A 33 -2.19 21.26 -12.23
CA VAL A 33 -1.39 20.07 -11.94
C VAL A 33 -0.30 19.86 -13.00
N LYS A 34 -0.65 20.01 -14.28
CA LYS A 34 0.31 19.93 -15.38
C LYS A 34 1.39 21.01 -15.27
N GLU A 35 1.02 22.24 -14.94
CA GLU A 35 1.98 23.33 -14.73
C GLU A 35 2.97 23.01 -13.60
N TRP A 36 2.49 22.42 -12.51
CA TRP A 36 3.36 22.02 -11.40
C TRP A 36 4.29 20.85 -11.75
N VAL A 37 3.89 19.98 -12.66
CA VAL A 37 4.80 18.97 -13.24
C VAL A 37 5.84 19.64 -14.12
N ASP A 38 5.42 20.53 -15.01
CA ASP A 38 6.31 21.23 -15.95
C ASP A 38 7.36 22.11 -15.22
N ASN A 39 7.02 22.69 -14.07
CA ASN A 39 7.92 23.51 -13.27
C ASN A 39 8.67 22.75 -12.16
N GLY A 40 8.56 21.42 -12.11
CA GLY A 40 9.35 20.58 -11.21
C GLY A 40 8.86 20.53 -9.76
N ARG A 41 7.63 20.95 -9.46
CA ARG A 41 7.02 20.79 -8.13
C ARG A 41 6.43 19.39 -7.92
N LEU A 42 5.89 18.80 -8.98
CA LEU A 42 5.36 17.45 -9.02
C LEU A 42 6.11 16.62 -10.06
N GLU A 43 6.21 15.34 -9.83
CA GLU A 43 6.66 14.33 -10.78
C GLU A 43 5.47 13.42 -11.13
N LYS A 44 5.25 13.19 -12.42
CA LYS A 44 4.26 12.21 -12.87
C LYS A 44 4.86 10.81 -12.78
N VAL A 45 4.32 9.97 -11.90
CA VAL A 45 4.78 8.59 -11.69
C VAL A 45 3.95 7.57 -12.49
N GLY A 46 2.78 7.95 -12.94
CA GLY A 46 1.91 7.15 -13.77
C GLY A 46 0.67 7.91 -14.20
N ARG A 47 -0.28 7.25 -14.86
CA ARG A 47 -1.50 7.89 -15.35
C ARG A 47 -2.34 8.40 -14.17
N GLY A 48 -2.44 9.72 -14.05
CA GLY A 48 -3.22 10.37 -13.00
C GLY A 48 -2.63 10.23 -11.60
N VAL A 49 -1.35 9.88 -11.48
CA VAL A 49 -0.65 9.75 -10.20
C VAL A 49 0.62 10.59 -10.21
N PHE A 50 0.79 11.40 -9.18
CA PHE A 50 1.87 12.36 -9.04
C PHE A 50 2.53 12.25 -7.67
N ARG A 51 3.80 12.62 -7.61
CA ARG A 51 4.59 12.67 -6.38
C ARG A 51 5.15 14.07 -6.18
N LEU A 52 5.17 14.55 -4.93
CA LEU A 52 5.87 15.77 -4.57
C LEU A 52 7.39 15.59 -4.77
N CYS A 53 8.01 16.43 -5.60
CA CYS A 53 9.46 16.34 -5.86
C CYS A 53 10.31 16.55 -4.61
N LYS A 54 9.83 17.36 -3.65
CA LYS A 54 10.54 17.66 -2.39
C LYS A 54 10.15 16.77 -1.21
N TYR A 55 9.30 15.77 -1.42
CA TYR A 55 8.95 14.83 -0.33
C TYR A 55 10.13 13.91 -0.04
N PRO A 56 10.59 13.79 1.21
CA PRO A 56 11.67 12.88 1.57
C PRO A 56 11.21 11.42 1.39
N TYR A 57 11.89 10.71 0.50
CA TYR A 57 11.58 9.31 0.23
C TYR A 57 11.86 8.43 1.45
N ASN A 58 10.94 7.54 1.78
CA ASN A 58 11.11 6.51 2.82
C ASN A 58 10.63 5.14 2.32
N GLU A 59 10.82 4.11 3.15
CA GLU A 59 10.49 2.71 2.81
C GLU A 59 9.02 2.45 2.48
N TYR A 60 8.10 3.33 2.87
CA TYR A 60 6.66 3.17 2.60
C TYR A 60 6.19 3.85 1.33
N CYS A 61 6.99 4.75 0.76
CA CYS A 61 6.59 5.55 -0.41
C CYS A 61 6.19 4.69 -1.61
N HIS A 62 6.93 3.61 -1.90
CA HIS A 62 6.62 2.76 -3.04
C HIS A 62 5.33 1.95 -2.85
N TYR A 63 4.94 1.62 -1.62
CA TYR A 63 3.65 0.97 -1.35
C TYR A 63 2.48 1.93 -1.58
N ALA A 64 2.58 3.17 -1.11
CA ALA A 64 1.59 4.21 -1.38
C ALA A 64 1.47 4.49 -2.88
N GLU A 65 2.59 4.56 -3.59
CA GLU A 65 2.65 4.72 -5.04
C GLU A 65 1.99 3.53 -5.77
N ALA A 66 2.28 2.30 -5.36
CA ALA A 66 1.69 1.09 -5.95
C ALA A 66 0.16 1.07 -5.82
N VAL A 67 -0.35 1.39 -4.64
CA VAL A 67 -1.81 1.47 -4.39
C VAL A 67 -2.45 2.53 -5.27
N ALA A 68 -1.87 3.73 -5.36
CA ALA A 68 -2.38 4.82 -6.18
C ALA A 68 -2.37 4.46 -7.68
N LEU A 69 -1.32 3.79 -8.17
CA LEU A 69 -1.19 3.38 -9.56
C LEU A 69 -2.22 2.31 -9.96
N VAL A 70 -2.53 1.37 -9.09
CA VAL A 70 -3.56 0.37 -9.33
C VAL A 70 -4.95 1.01 -9.34
N GLY A 71 -5.23 1.90 -8.40
CA GLY A 71 -6.42 2.72 -8.41
C GLY A 71 -7.18 2.75 -7.08
N GLU A 72 -8.27 3.51 -7.09
CA GLU A 72 -9.11 3.68 -5.92
C GLU A 72 -9.61 2.36 -5.35
N GLY A 73 -9.52 2.20 -4.04
CA GLY A 73 -9.93 1.02 -3.31
C GLY A 73 -8.93 -0.14 -3.33
N ALA A 74 -7.78 0.00 -3.99
CA ALA A 74 -6.72 -1.00 -3.98
C ALA A 74 -5.98 -1.05 -2.62
N TRP A 75 -5.35 -2.19 -2.32
CA TRP A 75 -4.58 -2.39 -1.08
C TRP A 75 -3.41 -3.35 -1.30
N ILE A 76 -2.35 -3.20 -0.50
CA ILE A 76 -1.21 -4.11 -0.50
C ILE A 76 -1.65 -5.48 0.02
N CYS A 77 -1.19 -6.57 -0.59
CA CYS A 77 -1.58 -7.92 -0.19
C CYS A 77 -0.42 -8.93 -0.21
N GLY A 78 -0.67 -10.12 0.34
CA GLY A 78 0.24 -11.25 0.31
C GLY A 78 1.60 -10.96 0.97
N GLU A 79 2.65 -11.51 0.41
CA GLU A 79 4.01 -11.36 0.94
C GLU A 79 4.50 -9.90 1.00
N SER A 80 3.94 -9.01 0.19
CA SER A 80 4.27 -7.59 0.24
C SER A 80 3.85 -6.95 1.57
N VAL A 81 2.79 -7.44 2.23
CA VAL A 81 2.42 -7.00 3.58
C VAL A 81 3.48 -7.41 4.59
N LEU A 82 3.96 -8.66 4.53
CA LEU A 82 5.03 -9.13 5.42
C LEU A 82 6.31 -8.32 5.24
N ALA A 83 6.67 -8.03 3.98
CA ALA A 83 7.83 -7.19 3.67
C ALA A 83 7.65 -5.75 4.21
N MET A 84 6.48 -5.16 4.06
CA MET A 84 6.15 -3.83 4.56
C MET A 84 6.26 -3.74 6.09
N HIS A 85 5.94 -4.83 6.79
CA HIS A 85 6.09 -4.94 8.24
C HIS A 85 7.48 -5.43 8.69
N ASN A 86 8.40 -5.70 7.77
CA ASN A 86 9.71 -6.33 8.05
C ASN A 86 9.59 -7.66 8.80
N LEU A 87 8.62 -8.49 8.41
CA LEU A 87 8.35 -9.79 9.02
C LEU A 87 8.75 -10.96 8.11
N ALA A 88 9.03 -12.11 8.70
CA ALA A 88 9.31 -13.38 8.02
C ALA A 88 10.52 -13.34 7.06
N LEU A 89 11.34 -12.30 7.09
CA LEU A 89 12.52 -12.12 6.21
C LEU A 89 12.19 -12.34 4.72
N VAL A 90 11.00 -11.94 4.30
CA VAL A 90 10.60 -12.01 2.89
C VAL A 90 11.10 -10.78 2.13
N ASN A 91 11.49 -11.02 0.89
CA ASN A 91 11.83 -9.97 -0.05
C ASN A 91 11.17 -10.31 -1.39
N PRO A 92 9.88 -10.05 -1.54
CA PRO A 92 9.14 -10.41 -2.74
C PRO A 92 9.68 -9.65 -3.95
N LEU A 93 9.75 -10.35 -5.09
CA LEU A 93 10.24 -9.77 -6.36
C LEU A 93 9.31 -8.66 -6.87
N TYR A 94 8.04 -8.72 -6.50
CA TYR A 94 7.01 -7.77 -6.91
C TYR A 94 6.30 -7.19 -5.70
N THR A 95 5.71 -6.00 -5.88
CA THR A 95 4.73 -5.46 -4.94
C THR A 95 3.35 -5.95 -5.35
N PHE A 96 2.74 -6.76 -4.49
CA PHE A 96 1.41 -7.33 -4.74
C PHE A 96 0.34 -6.36 -4.24
N VAL A 97 -0.57 -5.99 -5.15
CA VAL A 97 -1.66 -5.04 -4.88
C VAL A 97 -2.98 -5.70 -5.24
N ALA A 98 -3.86 -5.80 -4.25
CA ALA A 98 -5.19 -6.36 -4.43
C ALA A 98 -6.20 -5.31 -4.86
N THR A 99 -7.19 -5.74 -5.62
CA THR A 99 -8.35 -4.92 -5.98
C THR A 99 -9.54 -5.82 -6.32
N THR A 100 -10.74 -5.32 -6.07
CA THR A 100 -11.98 -5.95 -6.54
C THR A 100 -12.37 -5.49 -7.94
N LYS A 101 -11.73 -4.44 -8.45
CA LYS A 101 -12.03 -3.81 -9.75
C LYS A 101 -11.15 -4.40 -10.86
N ARG A 102 -11.62 -4.31 -12.09
CA ARG A 102 -10.82 -4.63 -13.28
C ARG A 102 -9.82 -3.51 -13.56
N VAL A 103 -8.54 -3.84 -13.60
CA VAL A 103 -7.48 -2.91 -13.97
C VAL A 103 -7.21 -3.02 -15.47
N ARG A 104 -7.38 -1.91 -16.20
CA ARG A 104 -7.17 -1.85 -17.67
C ARG A 104 -5.94 -1.02 -18.06
N ARG A 105 -5.38 -0.27 -17.10
CA ARG A 105 -4.19 0.56 -17.34
C ARG A 105 -2.92 -0.29 -17.35
N THR A 106 -1.92 0.16 -18.10
CA THR A 106 -0.58 -0.40 -18.05
C THR A 106 0.07 0.01 -16.72
N LEU A 107 0.62 -0.97 -16.01
CA LEU A 107 1.31 -0.77 -14.74
C LEU A 107 2.81 -1.04 -14.90
N PRO A 108 3.67 -0.45 -14.05
CA PRO A 108 5.08 -0.82 -13.98
C PRO A 108 5.26 -2.33 -13.71
N ASP A 109 6.34 -2.90 -14.22
CA ASP A 109 6.64 -4.34 -14.11
C ASP A 109 6.81 -4.81 -12.65
N TRP A 110 7.15 -3.91 -11.74
CA TRP A 110 7.34 -4.23 -10.32
C TRP A 110 6.02 -4.37 -9.53
N ILE A 111 4.87 -4.07 -10.15
CA ILE A 111 3.54 -4.22 -9.54
C ILE A 111 2.85 -5.46 -10.12
N LYS A 112 2.33 -6.32 -9.24
CA LYS A 112 1.45 -7.44 -9.61
C LYS A 112 0.07 -7.26 -8.99
N VAL A 113 -0.95 -7.21 -9.84
CA VAL A 113 -2.34 -7.07 -9.41
C VAL A 113 -2.91 -8.42 -9.05
N VAL A 114 -3.54 -8.50 -7.87
CA VAL A 114 -4.27 -9.66 -7.39
C VAL A 114 -5.76 -9.34 -7.36
N LYS A 115 -6.55 -10.00 -8.16
CA LYS A 115 -8.00 -9.84 -8.18
C LYS A 115 -8.60 -10.54 -6.96
N LYS A 116 -9.30 -9.81 -6.12
CA LYS A 116 -10.04 -10.35 -4.97
C LYS A 116 -11.55 -10.27 -5.20
N ALA A 117 -12.30 -11.18 -4.59
CA ALA A 117 -13.76 -11.19 -4.66
C ALA A 117 -14.41 -10.14 -3.76
N SER A 118 -13.75 -9.79 -2.64
CA SER A 118 -14.24 -8.82 -1.65
C SER A 118 -13.11 -8.09 -0.97
N GLU A 119 -13.44 -7.03 -0.23
CA GLU A 119 -12.52 -6.25 0.61
C GLU A 119 -12.51 -6.73 2.08
N GLN A 120 -13.01 -7.92 2.37
CA GLN A 120 -13.23 -8.42 3.73
C GLN A 120 -11.97 -8.43 4.58
N ASP A 121 -10.81 -8.71 3.99
CA ASP A 121 -9.51 -8.75 4.67
C ASP A 121 -8.74 -7.43 4.60
N LYS A 122 -9.37 -6.37 4.14
CA LYS A 122 -8.73 -5.06 4.00
C LYS A 122 -8.60 -4.38 5.36
N ASP A 123 -7.42 -3.86 5.63
CA ASP A 123 -7.03 -3.15 6.83
C ASP A 123 -6.18 -1.95 6.43
N ASP A 124 -5.56 -1.30 7.38
CA ASP A 124 -4.65 -0.18 7.18
C ASP A 124 -3.38 -0.34 8.00
N TYR A 125 -2.24 0.03 7.43
CA TYR A 125 -0.97 0.10 8.13
C TYR A 125 -0.26 1.41 7.82
N ASN A 126 -0.14 2.27 8.83
CA ASN A 126 0.48 3.59 8.71
C ASN A 126 -0.13 4.45 7.57
N GLY A 127 -1.46 4.37 7.38
CA GLY A 127 -2.16 5.09 6.32
C GLY A 127 -2.10 4.42 4.95
N ILE A 128 -1.48 3.25 4.83
CA ILE A 128 -1.43 2.47 3.58
C ILE A 128 -2.48 1.35 3.66
N PRO A 129 -3.47 1.32 2.75
CA PRO A 129 -4.41 0.23 2.68
C PRO A 129 -3.67 -1.10 2.45
N SER A 130 -3.90 -2.07 3.30
CA SER A 130 -3.20 -3.35 3.28
C SER A 130 -4.12 -4.50 3.70
N GLN A 131 -3.76 -5.72 3.34
CA GLN A 131 -4.43 -6.91 3.82
C GLN A 131 -4.18 -7.08 5.32
N ASN A 132 -5.19 -7.51 6.07
CA ASN A 132 -5.05 -7.87 7.48
C ASN A 132 -3.91 -8.86 7.67
N LEU A 133 -3.02 -8.58 8.62
CA LEU A 133 -1.78 -9.33 8.81
C LEU A 133 -2.02 -10.80 9.16
N ALA A 134 -3.01 -11.11 10.00
CA ALA A 134 -3.35 -12.49 10.32
C ALA A 134 -3.84 -13.27 9.08
N SER A 135 -4.64 -12.62 8.24
CA SER A 135 -5.10 -13.20 6.97
C SER A 135 -3.92 -13.48 6.02
N VAL A 136 -2.92 -12.60 6.00
CA VAL A 136 -1.69 -12.83 5.22
C VAL A 136 -0.95 -14.07 5.72
N PHE A 137 -0.71 -14.20 7.02
CA PHE A 137 -0.04 -15.37 7.58
C PHE A 137 -0.75 -16.68 7.20
N ILE A 138 -2.07 -16.69 7.28
CA ILE A 138 -2.88 -17.86 6.91
C ILE A 138 -2.78 -18.15 5.40
N GLU A 139 -2.84 -17.11 4.57
CA GLU A 139 -2.75 -17.25 3.10
C GLU A 139 -1.40 -17.79 2.64
N VAL A 140 -0.30 -17.39 3.27
CA VAL A 140 1.06 -17.84 2.89
C VAL A 140 1.50 -19.14 3.56
N LYS A 141 0.65 -19.73 4.42
CA LYS A 141 0.89 -21.03 5.01
C LYS A 141 1.11 -22.08 3.92
N GLY A 142 2.20 -22.82 4.03
CA GLY A 142 2.62 -23.82 3.02
C GLY A 142 3.43 -23.24 1.85
N ARG A 143 3.52 -21.92 1.71
CA ARG A 143 4.42 -21.26 0.74
C ARG A 143 5.74 -20.81 1.37
N LEU A 144 5.71 -20.48 2.65
CA LEU A 144 6.88 -20.13 3.44
C LEU A 144 7.12 -21.19 4.51
N MET A 145 8.38 -21.28 4.99
CA MET A 145 8.76 -22.24 6.04
C MET A 145 7.97 -21.97 7.33
N THR A 146 7.39 -23.01 7.90
CA THR A 146 6.53 -22.94 9.09
C THR A 146 7.23 -22.25 10.26
N ASP A 147 8.48 -22.64 10.56
CA ASP A 147 9.26 -22.04 11.65
C ASP A 147 9.45 -20.53 11.48
N ARG A 148 9.70 -20.10 10.25
CA ARG A 148 9.81 -18.68 9.90
C ARG A 148 8.50 -17.93 10.13
N LEU A 149 7.38 -18.53 9.75
CA LEU A 149 6.06 -17.96 9.99
C LEU A 149 5.73 -17.88 11.47
N GLN A 150 6.01 -18.92 12.24
CA GLN A 150 5.80 -18.94 13.69
C GLN A 150 6.63 -17.87 14.41
N GLN A 151 7.91 -17.73 14.01
CA GLN A 151 8.76 -16.65 14.53
C GLN A 151 8.20 -15.26 14.19
N ALA A 152 7.78 -15.07 12.95
CA ALA A 152 7.21 -13.80 12.50
C ALA A 152 5.88 -13.46 13.19
N ILE A 153 5.04 -14.46 13.50
CA ILE A 153 3.83 -14.29 14.30
C ILE A 153 4.17 -13.82 15.72
N GLY A 154 5.16 -14.45 16.36
CA GLY A 154 5.65 -14.02 17.67
C GLY A 154 6.16 -12.58 17.65
N GLU A 155 6.92 -12.22 16.63
CA GLU A 155 7.43 -10.86 16.45
C GLU A 155 6.28 -9.84 16.23
N ALA A 156 5.30 -10.19 15.42
CA ALA A 156 4.12 -9.35 15.18
C ALA A 156 3.32 -9.12 16.48
N ARG A 157 3.17 -10.13 17.33
CA ARG A 157 2.56 -10.00 18.66
C ARG A 157 3.34 -9.04 19.55
N ASN A 158 4.66 -9.21 19.62
CA ASN A 158 5.52 -8.35 20.43
C ASN A 158 5.48 -6.89 20.00
N LYS A 159 5.30 -6.63 18.69
CA LYS A 159 5.14 -5.30 18.13
C LYS A 159 3.71 -4.75 18.24
N GLY A 160 2.76 -5.51 18.78
CA GLY A 160 1.36 -5.09 18.89
C GLY A 160 0.62 -4.97 17.53
N LEU A 161 1.07 -5.69 16.53
CA LEU A 161 0.51 -5.64 15.16
C LEU A 161 -0.71 -6.55 14.96
N VAL A 162 -1.04 -7.37 15.95
CA VAL A 162 -2.09 -8.38 15.86
C VAL A 162 -3.13 -8.11 16.95
N SER A 163 -4.40 -8.00 16.55
CA SER A 163 -5.52 -7.87 17.49
C SER A 163 -5.73 -9.15 18.31
N VAL A 164 -6.49 -9.04 19.40
CA VAL A 164 -6.83 -10.21 20.25
C VAL A 164 -7.57 -11.27 19.43
N GLY A 165 -8.55 -10.87 18.61
CA GLY A 165 -9.30 -11.80 17.77
C GLY A 165 -8.45 -12.47 16.70
N ASP A 166 -7.55 -11.71 16.06
CA ASP A 166 -6.61 -12.25 15.08
C ASP A 166 -5.60 -13.18 15.73
N ASN A 167 -5.17 -12.87 16.95
CA ASN A 167 -4.29 -13.75 17.70
C ASN A 167 -4.91 -15.13 17.96
N GLU A 168 -6.20 -15.19 18.30
CA GLU A 168 -6.92 -16.46 18.45
C GLU A 168 -7.03 -17.23 17.12
N ARG A 169 -7.24 -16.54 16.00
CA ARG A 169 -7.19 -17.14 14.66
C ARG A 169 -5.83 -17.77 14.36
N LEU A 170 -4.75 -17.06 14.66
CA LEU A 170 -3.37 -17.53 14.45
C LEU A 170 -3.02 -18.73 15.36
N LYS A 171 -3.44 -18.71 16.62
CA LYS A 171 -3.27 -19.84 17.53
C LYS A 171 -3.97 -21.10 16.99
N LYS A 172 -5.20 -20.96 16.52
CA LYS A 172 -5.97 -22.06 15.95
C LYS A 172 -5.30 -22.61 14.70
N GLU A 173 -4.76 -21.77 13.85
CA GLU A 173 -4.23 -22.14 12.55
C GLU A 173 -2.78 -22.69 12.62
N PHE A 174 -1.96 -22.12 13.49
CA PHE A 174 -0.51 -22.42 13.60
C PHE A 174 -0.13 -23.16 14.88
N GLY A 175 -0.99 -23.25 15.87
CA GLY A 175 -0.71 -23.90 17.16
C GLY A 175 0.27 -23.11 18.05
N VAL A 176 0.38 -21.79 17.84
CA VAL A 176 1.36 -20.93 18.54
C VAL A 176 0.72 -19.74 19.21
#